data_6e329d4845a244463b57a83f6cb8b952
#
_entry.id   6e329d4845a244463b57a83f6cb8b952
#
_cell.length_a   1.000
_cell.length_b   1.000
_cell.length_c   1.000
_cell.angle_alpha   90.00
_cell.angle_beta   90.00
_cell.angle_gamma   90.00
#
_symmetry.space_group_name_H-M   'P 1'
#
loop_
_entity.id
_entity.type
_entity.pdbx_description
1 polymer ?
#
loop_
_entity_poly.entity_id
_entity_poly.type
_entity_poly.pdbx_seq_one_letter_code
_entity_poly.pdbx_strand_id
1 'polypeptide(L)'
;MAVDLKKTLKHLYAPKTKPSIVNVEKANYIAVRGSGDPNDENSEYKQSISLLYPVAYAIKMSEKGDYKIHGYFDFVVPPLEGFWWQEGIDGVDYSNKQNFKFISLIRMPDFVTKEVFEWAIKQVTEKKKGDFSNVEFFSYNEGTCVQCMHIGPYDKEPETVTKMHEYMISEGYELDINEMRFHHEIYISDVRKTAPEKLKTVIRHPIRKK
;
A
#
# COMPACT_ATOMS: atom_id res chain seq x y z
N MET A 1 10.41 22.37 4.50
CA MET A 1 9.01 21.95 4.21
C MET A 1 9.04 20.45 4.02
N ALA A 2 8.16 19.69 4.69
CA ALA A 2 8.12 18.23 4.58
C ALA A 2 7.82 17.78 3.14
N VAL A 3 8.56 16.81 2.64
CA VAL A 3 8.32 16.19 1.33
C VAL A 3 7.06 15.33 1.40
N ASP A 4 6.11 15.55 0.53
CA ASP A 4 4.88 14.76 0.41
C ASP A 4 4.98 13.88 -0.84
N LEU A 5 5.19 12.57 -0.66
CA LEU A 5 5.33 11.62 -1.77
C LEU A 5 4.09 11.59 -2.67
N LYS A 6 2.90 11.87 -2.16
CA LYS A 6 1.69 12.02 -3.01
C LYS A 6 1.81 13.17 -3.99
N LYS A 7 2.56 14.23 -3.63
CA LYS A 7 2.77 15.40 -4.48
C LYS A 7 3.94 15.23 -5.43
N THR A 8 5.02 14.57 -4.99
CA THR A 8 6.21 14.34 -5.81
C THR A 8 6.01 13.20 -6.81
N LEU A 9 5.25 12.17 -6.44
CA LEU A 9 4.93 11.00 -7.26
C LEU A 9 3.45 11.01 -7.70
N LYS A 10 2.98 12.15 -8.21
CA LYS A 10 1.56 12.32 -8.62
C LYS A 10 1.08 11.25 -9.59
N HIS A 11 1.96 10.80 -10.50
CA HIS A 11 1.63 9.75 -11.46
C HIS A 11 1.29 8.42 -10.79
N LEU A 12 1.74 8.16 -9.56
CA LEU A 12 1.44 6.96 -8.78
C LEU A 12 0.28 7.14 -7.80
N TYR A 13 0.16 8.33 -7.18
CA TYR A 13 -0.79 8.58 -6.07
C TYR A 13 -2.02 9.40 -6.45
N ALA A 14 -2.01 10.01 -7.62
CA ALA A 14 -3.12 10.82 -8.11
C ALA A 14 -3.40 10.59 -9.60
N PRO A 15 -3.51 9.33 -10.06
CA PRO A 15 -3.92 9.05 -11.44
C PRO A 15 -5.34 9.59 -11.68
N LYS A 16 -5.72 9.66 -12.96
CA LYS A 16 -7.08 10.02 -13.34
C LYS A 16 -8.03 8.84 -13.11
N THR A 17 -9.35 9.10 -13.21
CA THR A 17 -10.40 8.08 -13.25
C THR A 17 -10.49 7.36 -14.62
N LYS A 18 -9.66 7.74 -15.58
CA LYS A 18 -9.40 7.01 -16.81
C LYS A 18 -8.17 6.12 -16.60
N PRO A 19 -8.23 4.83 -16.94
CA PRO A 19 -7.09 3.92 -16.79
C PRO A 19 -5.85 4.41 -17.54
N SER A 20 -4.68 4.07 -17.01
CA SER A 20 -3.38 4.37 -17.61
C SER A 20 -2.36 3.29 -17.28
N ILE A 21 -1.41 3.07 -18.19
CA ILE A 21 -0.26 2.19 -17.93
C ILE A 21 0.83 3.01 -17.26
N VAL A 22 1.48 2.42 -16.25
CA VAL A 22 2.56 3.02 -15.49
C VAL A 22 3.63 1.97 -15.23
N ASN A 23 4.90 2.41 -15.17
CA ASN A 23 5.99 1.59 -14.63
C ASN A 23 6.29 2.05 -13.20
N VAL A 24 6.19 1.14 -12.24
CA VAL A 24 6.43 1.40 -10.83
C VAL A 24 7.77 0.82 -10.44
N GLU A 25 8.73 1.70 -10.20
CA GLU A 25 10.08 1.32 -9.81
C GLU A 25 10.12 0.70 -8.42
N LYS A 26 11.21 -0.01 -8.15
CA LYS A 26 11.48 -0.58 -6.83
C LYS A 26 11.38 0.48 -5.73
N ALA A 27 10.66 0.16 -4.68
CA ALA A 27 10.52 1.01 -3.50
C ALA A 27 10.64 0.21 -2.20
N ASN A 28 10.94 0.91 -1.11
CA ASN A 28 11.01 0.34 0.23
C ASN A 28 9.72 0.64 0.99
N TYR A 29 9.29 -0.33 1.77
CA TYR A 29 8.08 -0.28 2.59
C TYR A 29 8.36 -0.84 3.98
N ILE A 30 7.57 -0.43 4.93
CA ILE A 30 7.31 -1.20 6.14
C ILE A 30 5.99 -1.94 5.91
N ALA A 31 5.92 -3.23 6.26
CA ALA A 31 4.81 -4.09 5.90
C ALA A 31 4.42 -5.05 7.03
N VAL A 32 3.16 -5.49 7.02
CA VAL A 32 2.62 -6.55 7.87
C VAL A 32 1.74 -7.45 7.03
N ARG A 33 1.97 -8.77 7.10
CA ARG A 33 1.17 -9.79 6.41
C ARG A 33 0.06 -10.30 7.32
N GLY A 34 -1.05 -10.67 6.72
CA GLY A 34 -2.17 -11.27 7.43
C GLY A 34 -3.21 -11.84 6.50
N SER A 35 -4.32 -12.29 7.09
CA SER A 35 -5.44 -12.91 6.39
C SER A 35 -6.78 -12.58 7.05
N GLY A 36 -7.88 -12.89 6.35
CA GLY A 36 -9.24 -12.75 6.85
C GLY A 36 -9.98 -11.52 6.35
N ASP A 37 -11.23 -11.36 6.81
CA ASP A 37 -12.07 -10.22 6.41
C ASP A 37 -11.58 -8.91 7.06
N PRO A 38 -11.21 -7.90 6.27
CA PRO A 38 -10.77 -6.60 6.80
C PRO A 38 -11.88 -5.85 7.55
N ASN A 39 -13.15 -6.23 7.36
CA ASN A 39 -14.29 -5.58 8.02
C ASN A 39 -14.51 -6.10 9.44
N ASP A 40 -14.01 -7.28 9.80
CA ASP A 40 -14.15 -7.83 11.14
C ASP A 40 -13.63 -6.87 12.19
N GLU A 41 -14.28 -6.76 13.33
CA GLU A 41 -13.98 -5.79 14.38
C GLU A 41 -12.52 -5.93 14.89
N ASN A 42 -12.08 -7.17 15.07
CA ASN A 42 -10.74 -7.52 15.54
C ASN A 42 -9.86 -8.14 14.44
N SER A 43 -10.07 -7.73 13.17
CA SER A 43 -9.33 -8.28 12.03
C SER A 43 -7.81 -8.09 12.18
N GLU A 44 -7.05 -9.04 11.66
CA GLU A 44 -5.59 -8.90 11.50
C GLU A 44 -5.24 -7.64 10.68
N TYR A 45 -6.11 -7.26 9.73
CA TYR A 45 -5.94 -6.05 8.95
C TYR A 45 -5.93 -4.79 9.81
N LYS A 46 -6.89 -4.62 10.72
CA LYS A 46 -6.92 -3.47 11.64
C LYS A 46 -5.74 -3.48 12.62
N GLN A 47 -5.33 -4.67 13.06
CA GLN A 47 -4.15 -4.83 13.90
C GLN A 47 -2.87 -4.44 13.15
N SER A 48 -2.73 -4.84 11.87
CA SER A 48 -1.57 -4.48 11.04
C SER A 48 -1.40 -2.97 10.93
N ILE A 49 -2.50 -2.23 10.73
CA ILE A 49 -2.49 -0.76 10.68
C ILE A 49 -1.96 -0.16 12.00
N SER A 50 -2.37 -0.73 13.14
CA SER A 50 -1.93 -0.28 14.47
C SER A 50 -0.43 -0.48 14.72
N LEU A 51 0.19 -1.45 14.04
CA LEU A 51 1.62 -1.74 14.10
C LEU A 51 2.43 -0.84 13.15
N LEU A 52 1.94 -0.58 11.94
CA LEU A 52 2.68 0.15 10.91
C LEU A 52 2.91 1.62 11.26
N TYR A 53 1.86 2.34 11.68
CA TYR A 53 1.98 3.78 11.92
C TYR A 53 2.99 4.16 13.03
N PRO A 54 3.07 3.46 14.18
CA PRO A 54 4.11 3.73 15.16
C PRO A 54 5.53 3.66 14.60
N VAL A 55 5.82 2.66 13.75
CA VAL A 55 7.14 2.49 13.11
C VAL A 55 7.41 3.61 12.12
N ALA A 56 6.44 3.94 11.25
CA ALA A 56 6.55 5.06 10.30
C ALA A 56 6.83 6.39 11.02
N TYR A 57 6.12 6.64 12.10
CA TYR A 57 6.32 7.86 12.90
C TYR A 57 7.62 7.86 13.70
N ALA A 58 8.12 6.71 14.17
CA ALA A 58 9.45 6.64 14.79
C ALA A 58 10.55 7.09 13.82
N ILE A 59 10.48 6.60 12.56
CA ILE A 59 11.39 7.01 11.50
C ILE A 59 11.25 8.51 11.20
N LYS A 60 10.01 8.99 10.97
CA LYS A 60 9.73 10.40 10.70
C LYS A 60 10.25 11.33 11.80
N MET A 61 10.15 10.93 13.05
CA MET A 61 10.51 11.77 14.19
C MET A 61 11.95 11.59 14.66
N SER A 62 12.75 10.75 14.00
CA SER A 62 14.14 10.45 14.38
C SER A 62 15.01 11.72 14.53
N GLU A 63 14.78 12.72 13.66
CA GLU A 63 15.53 13.97 13.66
C GLU A 63 15.39 14.76 14.98
N LYS A 64 14.30 14.53 15.74
CA LYS A 64 14.09 15.15 17.05
C LYS A 64 14.80 14.44 18.19
N GLY A 65 15.34 13.23 17.96
CA GLY A 65 16.10 12.44 18.90
C GLY A 65 17.59 12.46 18.61
N ASP A 66 18.32 11.56 19.27
CA ASP A 66 19.77 11.44 19.16
C ASP A 66 20.21 10.65 17.92
N TYR A 67 19.33 9.81 17.38
CA TYR A 67 19.62 9.01 16.17
C TYR A 67 19.42 9.82 14.91
N LYS A 68 20.52 10.15 14.23
CA LYS A 68 20.52 10.91 12.96
C LYS A 68 20.64 9.96 11.79
N ILE A 69 19.60 9.88 10.98
CA ILE A 69 19.57 9.05 9.77
C ILE A 69 20.33 9.75 8.65
N HIS A 70 21.29 9.06 8.05
CA HIS A 70 22.01 9.61 6.89
C HIS A 70 21.06 9.82 5.70
N GLY A 71 21.12 11.00 5.09
CA GLY A 71 20.26 11.37 3.97
C GLY A 71 18.80 11.70 4.36
N TYR A 72 18.52 11.82 5.66
CA TYR A 72 17.18 12.18 6.15
C TYR A 72 16.71 13.51 5.58
N PHE A 73 15.44 13.54 5.19
CA PHE A 73 14.66 14.74 4.96
C PHE A 73 13.28 14.58 5.61
N ASP A 74 12.71 15.68 6.11
CA ASP A 74 11.35 15.64 6.68
C ASP A 74 10.33 15.27 5.60
N PHE A 75 9.44 14.34 5.93
CA PHE A 75 8.44 13.83 4.98
C PHE A 75 7.07 13.68 5.63
N VAL A 76 6.03 13.75 4.82
CA VAL A 76 4.67 13.36 5.22
C VAL A 76 4.59 11.84 5.16
N VAL A 77 4.16 11.18 6.23
CA VAL A 77 3.92 9.73 6.21
C VAL A 77 2.96 9.41 5.07
N PRO A 78 3.37 8.55 4.13
CA PRO A 78 2.53 8.20 2.99
C PRO A 78 1.22 7.51 3.39
N PRO A 79 0.25 7.41 2.47
CA PRO A 79 -0.97 6.68 2.75
C PRO A 79 -0.68 5.21 3.03
N LEU A 80 -1.62 4.55 3.70
CA LEU A 80 -1.67 3.10 3.79
C LEU A 80 -1.90 2.53 2.39
N GLU A 81 -1.23 1.44 2.09
CA GLU A 81 -1.39 0.66 0.87
C GLU A 81 -1.70 -0.79 1.26
N GLY A 82 -2.33 -1.56 0.38
CA GLY A 82 -2.65 -2.97 0.59
C GLY A 82 -2.41 -3.78 -0.66
N PHE A 83 -1.65 -4.86 -0.55
CA PHE A 83 -1.65 -5.93 -1.54
C PHE A 83 -2.64 -7.00 -1.11
N TRP A 84 -3.48 -7.45 -2.05
CA TRP A 84 -4.56 -8.38 -1.79
C TRP A 84 -4.53 -9.53 -2.76
N TRP A 85 -4.82 -10.73 -2.28
CA TRP A 85 -5.01 -11.92 -3.09
C TRP A 85 -5.82 -12.98 -2.34
N GLN A 86 -6.23 -13.99 -3.08
CA GLN A 86 -6.84 -15.21 -2.55
C GLN A 86 -6.20 -16.41 -3.23
N GLU A 87 -5.94 -17.47 -2.51
CA GLU A 87 -5.34 -18.66 -3.08
C GLU A 87 -6.27 -19.32 -4.11
N GLY A 88 -5.72 -19.68 -5.28
CA GLY A 88 -6.45 -20.35 -6.34
C GLY A 88 -7.42 -19.47 -7.13
N ILE A 89 -7.35 -18.13 -6.97
CA ILE A 89 -8.20 -17.18 -7.68
C ILE A 89 -7.32 -16.17 -8.42
N ASP A 90 -7.57 -15.99 -9.72
CA ASP A 90 -6.96 -14.91 -10.50
C ASP A 90 -7.70 -13.59 -10.21
N GLY A 91 -7.11 -12.73 -9.40
CA GLY A 91 -7.71 -11.48 -8.97
C GLY A 91 -8.25 -11.54 -7.54
N VAL A 92 -9.42 -10.95 -7.31
CA VAL A 92 -10.04 -10.83 -5.98
C VAL A 92 -11.53 -11.15 -6.05
N ASP A 93 -11.99 -12.11 -5.24
CA ASP A 93 -13.40 -12.42 -5.03
C ASP A 93 -13.93 -11.68 -3.78
N TYR A 94 -14.63 -10.58 -4.00
CA TYR A 94 -15.20 -9.76 -2.94
C TYR A 94 -16.37 -10.42 -2.18
N SER A 95 -16.90 -11.54 -2.69
CA SER A 95 -17.98 -12.28 -2.02
C SER A 95 -17.47 -13.18 -0.88
N ASN A 96 -16.17 -13.49 -0.87
CA ASN A 96 -15.56 -14.40 0.12
C ASN A 96 -14.36 -13.75 0.83
N LYS A 97 -14.61 -12.69 1.57
CA LYS A 97 -13.59 -11.85 2.22
C LYS A 97 -12.79 -12.58 3.31
N GLN A 98 -13.35 -13.67 3.89
CA GLN A 98 -12.64 -14.49 4.88
C GLN A 98 -11.38 -15.17 4.33
N ASN A 99 -11.36 -15.41 3.01
CA ASN A 99 -10.21 -16.03 2.33
C ASN A 99 -9.17 -14.99 1.85
N PHE A 100 -9.35 -13.72 2.15
CA PHE A 100 -8.37 -12.73 1.79
C PHE A 100 -7.04 -12.99 2.51
N LYS A 101 -5.97 -12.85 1.73
CA LYS A 101 -4.61 -12.64 2.23
C LYS A 101 -4.19 -11.24 1.85
N PHE A 102 -3.41 -10.61 2.71
CA PHE A 102 -2.98 -9.25 2.47
C PHE A 102 -1.55 -8.99 2.95
N ILE A 103 -0.98 -7.94 2.39
CA ILE A 103 0.17 -7.24 2.94
C ILE A 103 -0.28 -5.79 3.11
N SER A 104 -0.46 -5.34 4.36
CA SER A 104 -0.62 -3.92 4.66
C SER A 104 0.74 -3.27 4.65
N LEU A 105 0.89 -2.12 3.97
CA LEU A 105 2.20 -1.50 3.81
C LEU A 105 2.11 0.03 3.81
N ILE A 106 3.23 0.67 4.19
CA ILE A 106 3.43 2.10 4.05
C ILE A 106 4.77 2.31 3.34
N ARG A 107 4.75 3.00 2.21
CA ARG A 107 5.97 3.33 1.48
C ARG A 107 6.87 4.23 2.30
N MET A 108 8.16 3.92 2.28
CA MET A 108 9.19 4.70 2.96
C MET A 108 10.04 5.49 1.96
N PRO A 109 10.58 6.67 2.34
CA PRO A 109 11.61 7.33 1.57
C PRO A 109 12.86 6.46 1.37
N ASP A 110 13.62 6.73 0.31
CA ASP A 110 14.77 5.91 -0.10
C ASP A 110 15.90 5.87 0.94
N PHE A 111 15.99 6.88 1.84
CA PHE A 111 16.96 6.87 2.93
C PHE A 111 16.65 5.82 4.02
N VAL A 112 15.44 5.24 4.01
CA VAL A 112 15.07 4.19 4.96
C VAL A 112 15.68 2.88 4.50
N THR A 113 16.75 2.47 5.18
CA THR A 113 17.42 1.20 5.00
C THR A 113 16.91 0.16 6.01
N LYS A 114 17.39 -1.07 5.89
CA LYS A 114 17.07 -2.13 6.86
C LYS A 114 17.54 -1.77 8.27
N GLU A 115 18.72 -1.14 8.40
CA GLU A 115 19.28 -0.71 9.68
C GLU A 115 18.40 0.39 10.34
N VAL A 116 17.91 1.34 9.55
CA VAL A 116 16.97 2.38 9.99
C VAL A 116 15.67 1.75 10.48
N PHE A 117 15.15 0.77 9.75
CA PHE A 117 13.97 0.01 10.13
C PHE A 117 14.18 -0.74 11.44
N GLU A 118 15.28 -1.50 11.59
CA GLU A 118 15.60 -2.26 12.81
C GLU A 118 15.73 -1.34 14.03
N TRP A 119 16.37 -0.17 13.85
CA TRP A 119 16.38 0.87 14.87
C TRP A 119 14.98 1.31 15.27
N ALA A 120 14.11 1.59 14.28
CA ALA A 120 12.74 2.04 14.54
C ALA A 120 11.93 0.98 15.29
N ILE A 121 12.04 -0.30 14.92
CA ILE A 121 11.39 -1.42 15.62
C ILE A 121 11.82 -1.44 17.09
N LYS A 122 13.12 -1.34 17.37
CA LYS A 122 13.62 -1.29 18.75
C LYS A 122 13.00 -0.13 19.53
N GLN A 123 13.00 1.08 18.94
CA GLN A 123 12.44 2.28 19.58
C GLN A 123 10.94 2.14 19.90
N VAL A 124 10.14 1.61 18.97
CA VAL A 124 8.70 1.47 19.21
C VAL A 124 8.40 0.36 20.22
N THR A 125 9.13 -0.75 20.19
CA THR A 125 8.99 -1.86 21.12
C THR A 125 9.27 -1.38 22.57
N GLU A 126 10.37 -0.67 22.79
CA GLU A 126 10.73 -0.11 24.10
C GLU A 126 9.70 0.92 24.60
N LYS A 127 9.28 1.84 23.70
CA LYS A 127 8.39 2.94 24.06
C LYS A 127 6.94 2.50 24.27
N LYS A 128 6.43 1.59 23.43
CA LYS A 128 5.04 1.14 23.44
C LYS A 128 4.82 -0.09 24.31
N LYS A 129 5.89 -0.80 24.69
CA LYS A 129 5.85 -2.10 25.40
C LYS A 129 4.95 -3.12 24.65
N GLY A 130 4.98 -3.09 23.32
CA GLY A 130 4.20 -3.93 22.43
C GLY A 130 5.09 -4.85 21.59
N ASP A 131 4.47 -5.85 20.97
CA ASP A 131 5.14 -6.72 20.02
C ASP A 131 5.04 -6.17 18.60
N PHE A 132 6.17 -5.89 17.98
CA PHE A 132 6.32 -5.41 16.62
C PHE A 132 7.07 -6.41 15.72
N SER A 133 7.21 -7.65 16.16
CA SER A 133 7.96 -8.70 15.43
C SER A 133 7.34 -9.04 14.06
N ASN A 134 6.05 -8.82 13.89
CA ASN A 134 5.33 -9.04 12.63
C ASN A 134 5.52 -7.92 11.60
N VAL A 135 6.18 -6.81 11.98
CA VAL A 135 6.49 -5.74 11.02
C VAL A 135 7.78 -6.09 10.30
N GLU A 136 7.76 -6.06 8.97
CA GLU A 136 8.92 -6.37 8.13
C GLU A 136 9.38 -5.15 7.30
N PHE A 137 10.68 -5.11 6.97
CA PHE A 137 11.22 -4.24 5.94
C PHE A 137 11.03 -4.93 4.59
N PHE A 138 10.20 -4.36 3.74
CA PHE A 138 9.80 -4.97 2.48
C PHE A 138 10.23 -4.10 1.31
N SER A 139 11.03 -4.67 0.40
CA SER A 139 11.48 -3.99 -0.80
C SER A 139 10.87 -4.66 -2.01
N TYR A 140 10.12 -3.91 -2.81
CA TYR A 140 9.31 -4.46 -3.89
C TYR A 140 9.43 -3.66 -5.18
N ASN A 141 9.55 -4.37 -6.32
CA ASN A 141 9.50 -3.80 -7.65
C ASN A 141 8.21 -4.26 -8.32
N GLU A 142 7.24 -3.38 -8.42
CA GLU A 142 5.93 -3.69 -8.99
C GLU A 142 5.96 -3.78 -10.52
N GLY A 143 6.85 -3.01 -11.16
CA GLY A 143 7.06 -3.03 -12.61
C GLY A 143 5.91 -2.40 -13.40
N THR A 144 5.61 -2.96 -14.57
CA THR A 144 4.55 -2.46 -15.46
C THR A 144 3.18 -2.83 -14.93
N CYS A 145 2.32 -1.81 -14.76
CA CYS A 145 0.98 -1.95 -14.22
C CYS A 145 -0.04 -1.12 -15.01
N VAL A 146 -1.29 -1.52 -14.98
CA VAL A 146 -2.44 -0.66 -15.29
C VAL A 146 -2.98 -0.10 -13.97
N GLN A 147 -3.34 1.18 -13.95
CA GLN A 147 -3.89 1.83 -12.75
C GLN A 147 -5.04 2.77 -13.07
N CYS A 148 -5.88 3.00 -12.08
CA CYS A 148 -7.01 3.92 -12.15
C CYS A 148 -7.33 4.49 -10.77
N MET A 149 -7.82 5.76 -10.70
CA MET A 149 -8.44 6.27 -9.50
C MET A 149 -9.87 5.75 -9.40
N HIS A 150 -10.17 4.95 -8.39
CA HIS A 150 -11.52 4.63 -7.97
C HIS A 150 -12.07 5.74 -7.06
N ILE A 151 -13.31 6.16 -7.30
CA ILE A 151 -14.05 7.09 -6.44
C ILE A 151 -15.36 6.42 -6.05
N GLY A 152 -15.51 6.11 -4.77
CA GLY A 152 -16.68 5.42 -4.25
C GLY A 152 -16.34 4.41 -3.17
N PRO A 153 -17.35 3.65 -2.71
CA PRO A 153 -17.16 2.59 -1.73
C PRO A 153 -16.42 1.39 -2.35
N TYR A 154 -15.65 0.67 -1.55
CA TYR A 154 -14.83 -0.47 -1.99
C TYR A 154 -15.64 -1.56 -2.72
N ASP A 155 -16.89 -1.79 -2.34
CA ASP A 155 -17.77 -2.78 -3.01
C ASP A 155 -18.10 -2.42 -4.48
N LYS A 156 -17.75 -1.19 -4.93
CA LYS A 156 -17.88 -0.71 -6.31
C LYS A 156 -16.57 -0.77 -7.10
N GLU A 157 -15.47 -1.19 -6.50
CA GLU A 157 -14.18 -1.35 -7.18
C GLU A 157 -14.22 -2.29 -8.40
N PRO A 158 -15.02 -3.39 -8.41
CA PRO A 158 -15.13 -4.25 -9.60
C PRO A 158 -15.47 -3.49 -10.89
N GLU A 159 -16.26 -2.41 -10.83
CA GLU A 159 -16.57 -1.57 -11.99
C GLU A 159 -15.32 -0.85 -12.53
N THR A 160 -14.43 -0.41 -11.64
CA THR A 160 -13.16 0.23 -12.02
C THR A 160 -12.17 -0.79 -12.54
N VAL A 161 -12.09 -1.96 -11.92
CA VAL A 161 -11.23 -3.07 -12.35
C VAL A 161 -11.61 -3.52 -13.77
N THR A 162 -12.90 -3.67 -14.07
CA THR A 162 -13.38 -4.00 -15.43
C THR A 162 -12.87 -3.00 -16.47
N LYS A 163 -13.01 -1.70 -16.21
CA LYS A 163 -12.50 -0.64 -17.11
C LYS A 163 -10.98 -0.70 -17.28
N MET A 164 -10.25 -1.03 -16.23
CA MET A 164 -8.79 -1.21 -16.29
C MET A 164 -8.41 -2.39 -17.18
N HIS A 165 -9.13 -3.51 -17.05
CA HIS A 165 -8.87 -4.72 -17.83
C HIS A 165 -9.21 -4.52 -19.32
N GLU A 166 -10.34 -3.88 -19.65
CA GLU A 166 -10.69 -3.51 -21.03
C GLU A 166 -9.61 -2.63 -21.67
N TYR A 167 -9.14 -1.62 -20.92
CA TYR A 167 -8.09 -0.72 -21.39
C TYR A 167 -6.76 -1.45 -21.61
N MET A 168 -6.28 -2.26 -20.66
CA MET A 168 -5.02 -2.98 -20.83
C MET A 168 -5.05 -3.94 -22.04
N ILE A 169 -6.19 -4.62 -22.28
CA ILE A 169 -6.37 -5.50 -23.43
C ILE A 169 -6.28 -4.70 -24.74
N SER A 170 -6.91 -3.52 -24.81
CA SER A 170 -6.87 -2.65 -25.99
C SER A 170 -5.45 -2.13 -26.29
N GLU A 171 -4.59 -2.03 -25.26
CA GLU A 171 -3.18 -1.62 -25.39
C GLU A 171 -2.22 -2.80 -25.64
N GLY A 172 -2.74 -4.04 -25.82
CA GLY A 172 -1.95 -5.24 -26.11
C GLY A 172 -1.25 -5.85 -24.91
N TYR A 173 -1.85 -5.70 -23.73
CA TYR A 173 -1.35 -6.32 -22.48
C TYR A 173 -2.35 -7.37 -21.98
N GLU A 174 -1.87 -8.22 -21.08
CA GLU A 174 -2.66 -9.16 -20.31
C GLU A 174 -2.36 -9.01 -18.81
N LEU A 175 -3.28 -9.47 -17.98
CA LEU A 175 -3.13 -9.47 -16.53
C LEU A 175 -1.98 -10.38 -16.11
N ASP A 176 -1.18 -9.94 -15.13
CA ASP A 176 -0.03 -10.68 -14.62
C ASP A 176 -0.06 -10.75 -13.08
N ILE A 177 -1.25 -10.89 -12.50
CA ILE A 177 -1.42 -11.20 -11.07
C ILE A 177 -0.97 -12.64 -10.86
N ASN A 178 -0.12 -12.86 -9.85
CA ASN A 178 0.43 -14.17 -9.51
C ASN A 178 0.94 -14.16 -8.06
N GLU A 179 1.62 -15.20 -7.60
CA GLU A 179 2.14 -15.33 -6.23
C GLU A 179 3.11 -14.22 -5.80
N MET A 180 3.68 -13.47 -6.76
CA MET A 180 4.65 -12.40 -6.53
C MET A 180 4.15 -11.02 -6.96
N ARG A 181 3.00 -10.94 -7.62
CA ARG A 181 2.43 -9.71 -8.18
C ARG A 181 0.93 -9.65 -7.87
N PHE A 182 0.51 -8.64 -7.14
CA PHE A 182 -0.77 -8.60 -6.43
C PHE A 182 -1.73 -7.55 -6.99
N HIS A 183 -3.01 -7.70 -6.67
CA HIS A 183 -3.95 -6.59 -6.68
C HIS A 183 -3.50 -5.56 -5.63
N HIS A 184 -3.31 -4.31 -6.02
CA HIS A 184 -2.77 -3.26 -5.18
C HIS A 184 -3.77 -2.11 -5.01
N GLU A 185 -4.06 -1.76 -3.78
CA GLU A 185 -4.89 -0.64 -3.38
C GLU A 185 -4.08 0.39 -2.60
N ILE A 186 -4.24 1.69 -2.93
CA ILE A 186 -3.60 2.79 -2.21
C ILE A 186 -4.72 3.70 -1.68
N TYR A 187 -4.84 3.80 -0.36
CA TYR A 187 -5.95 4.48 0.31
C TYR A 187 -5.68 5.96 0.47
N ILE A 188 -6.11 6.76 -0.52
CA ILE A 188 -5.85 8.21 -0.57
C ILE A 188 -6.72 8.96 0.42
N SER A 189 -7.95 8.50 0.66
CA SER A 189 -8.91 9.10 1.60
C SER A 189 -8.86 8.42 2.97
N ASP A 190 -9.00 9.21 4.03
CA ASP A 190 -9.24 8.69 5.38
C ASP A 190 -10.73 8.29 5.51
N VAL A 191 -10.99 7.00 5.61
CA VAL A 191 -12.35 6.41 5.73
C VAL A 191 -13.14 6.94 6.94
N ARG A 192 -12.45 7.43 7.98
CA ARG A 192 -13.07 7.97 9.19
C ARG A 192 -13.62 9.38 9.00
N LYS A 193 -13.20 10.07 7.93
CA LYS A 193 -13.49 11.49 7.66
C LYS A 193 -14.16 11.74 6.32
N THR A 194 -14.18 10.72 5.45
CA THR A 194 -14.67 10.85 4.08
C THR A 194 -15.91 9.97 3.90
N ALA A 195 -16.98 10.57 3.37
CA ALA A 195 -18.20 9.84 3.05
C ALA A 195 -17.91 8.74 2.00
N PRO A 196 -18.53 7.55 2.09
CA PRO A 196 -18.20 6.40 1.24
C PRO A 196 -18.17 6.71 -0.25
N GLU A 197 -19.13 7.47 -0.76
CA GLU A 197 -19.24 7.86 -2.17
C GLU A 197 -18.13 8.82 -2.66
N LYS A 198 -17.34 9.37 -1.74
CA LYS A 198 -16.20 10.28 -2.01
C LYS A 198 -14.84 9.68 -1.70
N LEU A 199 -14.81 8.43 -1.24
CA LEU A 199 -13.56 7.73 -1.00
C LEU A 199 -12.74 7.66 -2.30
N LYS A 200 -11.44 7.79 -2.17
CA LYS A 200 -10.47 7.71 -3.28
C LYS A 200 -9.47 6.62 -2.98
N THR A 201 -9.42 5.63 -3.87
CA THR A 201 -8.46 4.54 -3.85
C THR A 201 -7.77 4.47 -5.21
N VAL A 202 -6.46 4.42 -5.24
CA VAL A 202 -5.76 4.03 -6.47
C VAL A 202 -5.77 2.51 -6.53
N ILE A 203 -6.37 1.96 -7.58
CA ILE A 203 -6.29 0.53 -7.87
C ILE A 203 -5.21 0.33 -8.93
N ARG A 204 -4.37 -0.70 -8.74
CA ARG A 204 -3.27 -1.04 -9.62
C ARG A 204 -3.16 -2.53 -9.80
N HIS A 205 -3.04 -2.96 -11.05
CA HIS A 205 -2.84 -4.37 -11.40
C HIS A 205 -1.57 -4.52 -12.23
N PRO A 206 -0.72 -5.49 -11.90
CA PRO A 206 0.43 -5.84 -12.72
C PRO A 206 -0.02 -6.42 -14.07
N ILE A 207 0.69 -6.02 -15.11
CA ILE A 207 0.42 -6.45 -16.49
C ILE A 207 1.72 -6.80 -17.20
N ARG A 208 1.61 -7.64 -18.25
CA ARG A 208 2.70 -7.94 -19.16
C ARG A 208 2.24 -7.83 -20.62
N LYS A 209 3.18 -7.63 -21.54
CA LYS A 209 2.89 -7.67 -22.97
C LYS A 209 2.45 -9.08 -23.37
N LYS A 210 1.45 -9.15 -24.26
CA LYS A 210 1.06 -10.37 -24.94
C LYS A 210 2.14 -10.85 -25.89
#